data_5113ee21b8486ff805b705c96f053254
#
_entry.id   5113ee21b8486ff805b705c96f053254
#
_cell.length_a   1.000
_cell.length_b   1.000
_cell.length_c   1.000
_cell.angle_alpha   90.00
_cell.angle_beta   90.00
_cell.angle_gamma   90.00
#
_symmetry.space_group_name_H-M   'P 1'
#
loop_
_entity.id
_entity.type
_entity.pdbx_description
1 polymer ?
#
loop_
_entity_poly.entity_id
_entity_poly.type
_entity_poly.pdbx_seq_one_letter_code
_entity_poly.pdbx_strand_id
1 'polypeptide(L)'
;MTIFSNSRMRLLLIAVYLLEITNGKPVTRDRALNYLHTFGYLHPDKLNSHRVTREDQEIKLEKAVKEFQQMAGLEKTGTLDLATREKMSQSRCGNQDVHEHTHERKWNKKELSYSIDNFGPGMSEEETRLAIANAFELLSASSALTFREVRVGRADIRIIFGRRDHGDGHMFDGEGYVLGHTFRPPIGKIHFDSEEHWMRMHAQNHSFDTHKDFFSVAIHQIGHALGLQHSNNTLSIMTPFYSNPEDLIGIYERPKLDAETISKLQILYRANSTNDERIISSIAEPEHSDNCIQNITAILQLPGNMIVAFNDDGQVIIFNSISKRIIEKYAFAELFSPAPNKVKSAIYSGGDSIILLFDENQAFEYKFNEQKSTVVHVHGYPKKWQISEEDETFGPLRSAFKAPDGRIVVISISNRIGIYNEKDNSMNLLTDGLNKHFPYMPEDVLGFIDINYGTQIGFTSTDVFAYHFETHAAENLGKIQNHLNC
;
A
#
# COMPACT_ATOMS: atom_id res chain seq x y z
N MET A 1 -53.99 9.23 10.68
CA MET A 1 -52.80 9.93 10.11
C MET A 1 -51.58 9.19 10.57
N THR A 2 -51.17 8.22 9.78
CA THR A 2 -50.16 7.20 10.13
C THR A 2 -48.77 7.65 9.63
N ILE A 3 -47.86 7.83 10.56
CA ILE A 3 -46.49 8.17 10.28
C ILE A 3 -45.76 6.87 9.85
N PHE A 4 -45.61 6.66 8.54
CA PHE A 4 -44.80 5.57 8.02
C PHE A 4 -43.30 5.88 8.19
N SER A 5 -42.60 4.97 8.84
CA SER A 5 -41.22 5.08 9.25
C SER A 5 -40.26 5.19 8.06
N ASN A 6 -39.45 6.25 8.08
CA ASN A 6 -38.41 6.61 7.11
C ASN A 6 -37.24 5.59 6.98
N SER A 7 -37.23 4.50 7.74
CA SER A 7 -36.14 3.52 7.74
C SER A 7 -36.17 2.55 6.54
N ARG A 8 -37.36 2.16 6.07
CA ARG A 8 -37.47 1.29 4.87
C ARG A 8 -37.15 2.01 3.58
N MET A 9 -37.43 3.31 3.50
CA MET A 9 -37.14 4.13 2.33
C MET A 9 -35.61 4.46 2.26
N ARG A 10 -34.92 4.58 3.40
CA ARG A 10 -33.47 4.73 3.45
C ARG A 10 -32.73 3.43 3.08
N LEU A 11 -33.24 2.27 3.50
CA LEU A 11 -32.68 0.98 3.10
C LEU A 11 -32.89 0.68 1.60
N LEU A 12 -34.02 1.11 1.02
CA LEU A 12 -34.24 1.00 -0.43
C LEU A 12 -33.34 1.96 -1.22
N LEU A 13 -33.10 3.17 -0.75
CA LEU A 13 -32.21 4.14 -1.38
C LEU A 13 -30.74 3.70 -1.27
N ILE A 14 -30.32 3.11 -0.15
CA ILE A 14 -28.99 2.53 0.00
C ILE A 14 -28.82 1.29 -0.89
N ALA A 15 -29.84 0.44 -1.02
CA ALA A 15 -29.80 -0.71 -1.93
C ALA A 15 -29.81 -0.28 -3.41
N VAL A 16 -30.50 0.80 -3.78
CA VAL A 16 -30.45 1.38 -5.14
C VAL A 16 -29.12 2.08 -5.37
N TYR A 17 -28.54 2.76 -4.36
CA TYR A 17 -27.24 3.42 -4.47
C TYR A 17 -26.08 2.41 -4.55
N LEU A 18 -26.21 1.25 -3.88
CA LEU A 18 -25.25 0.14 -4.00
C LEU A 18 -25.38 -0.60 -5.34
N LEU A 19 -26.50 -0.48 -6.05
CA LEU A 19 -26.71 -1.04 -7.40
C LEU A 19 -26.16 -0.14 -8.52
N GLU A 20 -25.89 1.15 -8.27
CA GLU A 20 -25.36 2.08 -9.27
C GLU A 20 -23.83 2.18 -9.29
N ILE A 21 -23.13 1.52 -8.36
CA ILE A 21 -21.63 1.59 -8.28
C ILE A 21 -20.94 0.49 -9.10
N THR A 22 -21.65 -0.39 -9.78
CA THR A 22 -21.03 -1.34 -10.71
C THR A 22 -21.08 -0.82 -12.14
N ASN A 23 -20.04 -0.16 -12.59
CA ASN A 23 -19.88 0.47 -13.93
C ASN A 23 -19.79 -0.53 -15.11
N GLY A 24 -20.24 -1.76 -14.97
CA GLY A 24 -20.22 -2.73 -16.05
C GLY A 24 -21.64 -3.17 -16.45
N LYS A 25 -22.08 -2.87 -17.66
CA LYS A 25 -23.26 -3.56 -18.23
C LYS A 25 -22.98 -5.05 -18.25
N PRO A 26 -23.92 -5.92 -17.77
CA PRO A 26 -23.74 -7.37 -17.79
C PRO A 26 -23.36 -7.86 -19.19
N VAL A 27 -22.32 -8.68 -19.28
CA VAL A 27 -21.93 -9.24 -20.57
C VAL A 27 -23.04 -10.08 -21.19
N THR A 28 -23.12 -10.09 -22.52
CA THR A 28 -24.04 -11.01 -23.22
C THR A 28 -23.60 -12.47 -23.03
N ARG A 29 -24.50 -13.44 -23.32
CA ARG A 29 -24.15 -14.87 -23.23
C ARG A 29 -22.93 -15.22 -24.08
N ASP A 30 -22.84 -14.70 -25.30
CA ASP A 30 -21.73 -15.01 -26.22
C ASP A 30 -20.40 -14.45 -25.71
N ARG A 31 -20.43 -13.23 -25.14
CA ARG A 31 -19.27 -12.66 -24.48
C ARG A 31 -18.85 -13.46 -23.25
N ALA A 32 -19.81 -13.97 -22.46
CA ALA A 32 -19.52 -14.83 -21.32
C ALA A 32 -18.87 -16.14 -21.73
N LEU A 33 -19.31 -16.76 -22.82
CA LEU A 33 -18.68 -17.97 -23.36
C LEU A 33 -17.24 -17.68 -23.83
N ASN A 34 -17.03 -16.60 -24.56
CA ASN A 34 -15.68 -16.18 -24.96
C ASN A 34 -14.80 -15.88 -23.74
N TYR A 35 -15.34 -15.25 -22.71
CA TYR A 35 -14.66 -15.03 -21.43
C TYR A 35 -14.15 -16.36 -20.84
N LEU A 36 -15.05 -17.34 -20.69
CA LEU A 36 -14.69 -18.64 -20.12
C LEU A 36 -13.60 -19.35 -20.93
N HIS A 37 -13.61 -19.19 -22.25
CA HIS A 37 -12.53 -19.69 -23.11
C HIS A 37 -11.21 -18.95 -22.91
N THR A 38 -11.25 -17.63 -22.94
CA THR A 38 -10.06 -16.78 -22.84
C THR A 38 -9.31 -17.01 -21.53
N PHE A 39 -10.03 -17.15 -20.42
CA PHE A 39 -9.43 -17.29 -19.10
C PHE A 39 -9.26 -18.74 -18.61
N GLY A 40 -9.44 -19.72 -19.52
CA GLY A 40 -9.08 -21.12 -19.29
C GLY A 40 -10.12 -21.99 -18.60
N TYR A 41 -11.34 -21.49 -18.35
CA TYR A 41 -12.43 -22.27 -17.74
C TYR A 41 -13.09 -23.25 -18.71
N LEU A 42 -13.07 -22.93 -20.00
CA LEU A 42 -13.71 -23.73 -21.03
C LEU A 42 -12.76 -23.96 -22.21
N HIS A 43 -12.45 -25.22 -22.54
CA HIS A 43 -11.53 -25.56 -23.61
C HIS A 43 -12.29 -25.93 -24.92
N PRO A 44 -11.97 -25.27 -26.06
CA PRO A 44 -12.66 -25.51 -27.34
C PRO A 44 -12.59 -26.96 -27.79
N ASP A 45 -11.44 -27.60 -27.63
CA ASP A 45 -11.19 -28.98 -28.12
C ASP A 45 -12.05 -30.02 -27.40
N LYS A 46 -12.50 -29.72 -26.19
CA LYS A 46 -13.38 -30.59 -25.41
C LYS A 46 -14.87 -30.46 -25.81
N LEU A 47 -15.21 -29.43 -26.62
CA LEU A 47 -16.58 -29.16 -27.07
C LEU A 47 -16.84 -29.66 -28.52
N ASN A 48 -15.81 -29.69 -29.36
CA ASN A 48 -15.95 -29.92 -30.80
C ASN A 48 -15.69 -31.39 -31.26
N SER A 49 -15.52 -32.34 -30.33
CA SER A 49 -15.41 -33.74 -30.75
C SER A 49 -16.75 -34.25 -31.27
N HIS A 50 -16.77 -34.94 -32.40
CA HIS A 50 -17.97 -35.50 -33.06
C HIS A 50 -18.82 -36.46 -32.21
N ARG A 51 -18.49 -36.64 -30.92
CA ARG A 51 -19.18 -37.50 -29.95
C ARG A 51 -19.75 -36.75 -28.75
N VAL A 52 -19.64 -35.40 -28.68
CA VAL A 52 -20.12 -34.63 -27.53
C VAL A 52 -21.60 -34.30 -27.74
N THR A 53 -22.45 -34.77 -26.85
CA THR A 53 -23.88 -34.46 -26.87
C THR A 53 -24.14 -33.01 -26.40
N ARG A 54 -25.33 -32.48 -26.67
CA ARG A 54 -25.74 -31.17 -26.16
C ARG A 54 -25.77 -31.15 -24.61
N GLU A 55 -26.16 -32.27 -24.01
CA GLU A 55 -26.15 -32.44 -22.56
C GLU A 55 -24.75 -32.38 -21.98
N ASP A 56 -23.76 -33.04 -22.63
CA ASP A 56 -22.34 -32.94 -22.25
C ASP A 56 -21.81 -31.51 -22.35
N GLN A 57 -22.25 -30.72 -23.32
CA GLN A 57 -21.87 -29.31 -23.47
C GLN A 57 -22.45 -28.45 -22.33
N GLU A 58 -23.69 -28.68 -21.94
CA GLU A 58 -24.34 -27.99 -20.85
C GLU A 58 -23.69 -28.32 -19.50
N ILE A 59 -23.35 -29.57 -19.23
CA ILE A 59 -22.61 -30.02 -18.04
C ILE A 59 -21.23 -29.36 -17.97
N LYS A 60 -20.51 -29.29 -19.09
CA LYS A 60 -19.19 -28.64 -19.14
C LYS A 60 -19.28 -27.13 -18.89
N LEU A 61 -20.31 -26.49 -19.47
CA LEU A 61 -20.55 -25.05 -19.23
C LEU A 61 -20.91 -24.79 -17.79
N GLU A 62 -21.80 -25.57 -17.19
CA GLU A 62 -22.14 -25.44 -15.77
C GLU A 62 -20.90 -25.57 -14.87
N LYS A 63 -20.03 -26.53 -15.13
CA LYS A 63 -18.77 -26.69 -14.40
C LYS A 63 -17.87 -25.48 -14.56
N ALA A 64 -17.66 -24.99 -15.79
CA ALA A 64 -16.85 -23.81 -16.07
C ALA A 64 -17.37 -22.56 -15.36
N VAL A 65 -18.70 -22.38 -15.35
CA VAL A 65 -19.33 -21.27 -14.63
C VAL A 65 -19.13 -21.39 -13.11
N LYS A 66 -19.26 -22.57 -12.53
CA LYS A 66 -18.98 -22.80 -11.09
C LYS A 66 -17.53 -22.51 -10.72
N GLU A 67 -16.58 -22.90 -11.56
CA GLU A 67 -15.16 -22.63 -11.36
C GLU A 67 -14.87 -21.11 -11.43
N PHE A 68 -15.48 -20.41 -12.41
CA PHE A 68 -15.41 -18.96 -12.48
C PHE A 68 -16.03 -18.30 -11.22
N GLN A 69 -17.24 -18.70 -10.83
CA GLN A 69 -17.92 -18.17 -9.64
C GLN A 69 -17.08 -18.38 -8.37
N GLN A 70 -16.39 -19.52 -8.25
CA GLN A 70 -15.45 -19.75 -7.16
C GLN A 70 -14.27 -18.76 -7.18
N MET A 71 -13.66 -18.56 -8.36
CA MET A 71 -12.57 -17.61 -8.54
C MET A 71 -13.01 -16.17 -8.24
N ALA A 72 -14.24 -15.85 -8.56
CA ALA A 72 -14.86 -14.54 -8.41
C ALA A 72 -15.44 -14.27 -7.02
N GLY A 73 -15.40 -15.25 -6.11
CA GLY A 73 -16.02 -15.13 -4.77
C GLY A 73 -17.55 -15.06 -4.82
N LEU A 74 -18.17 -15.60 -5.87
CA LEU A 74 -19.64 -15.62 -6.04
C LEU A 74 -20.24 -16.95 -5.56
N GLU A 75 -21.58 -16.97 -5.35
CA GLU A 75 -22.33 -18.20 -5.13
C GLU A 75 -22.21 -19.12 -6.36
N LYS A 76 -21.92 -20.41 -6.13
CA LYS A 76 -21.70 -21.40 -7.18
C LYS A 76 -23.00 -21.94 -7.77
N THR A 77 -23.76 -21.10 -8.44
CA THR A 77 -25.05 -21.47 -9.05
C THR A 77 -24.86 -22.35 -10.31
N GLY A 78 -23.73 -22.24 -10.98
CA GLY A 78 -23.46 -22.89 -12.26
C GLY A 78 -24.18 -22.27 -13.45
N THR A 79 -24.87 -21.15 -13.26
CA THR A 79 -25.62 -20.43 -14.28
C THR A 79 -24.98 -19.06 -14.57
N LEU A 80 -25.15 -18.58 -15.81
CA LEU A 80 -24.75 -17.23 -16.20
C LEU A 80 -25.81 -16.21 -15.71
N ASP A 81 -26.02 -16.17 -14.38
CA ASP A 81 -26.91 -15.21 -13.74
C ASP A 81 -26.41 -13.77 -13.86
N LEU A 82 -27.18 -12.80 -13.35
CA LEU A 82 -26.83 -11.39 -13.45
C LEU A 82 -25.50 -11.09 -12.75
N ALA A 83 -25.32 -11.54 -11.52
CA ALA A 83 -24.11 -11.31 -10.73
C ALA A 83 -22.85 -11.88 -11.42
N THR A 84 -22.96 -13.08 -12.00
CA THR A 84 -21.90 -13.71 -12.77
C THR A 84 -21.50 -12.87 -13.99
N ARG A 85 -22.49 -12.37 -14.76
CA ARG A 85 -22.24 -11.58 -15.97
C ARG A 85 -21.75 -10.16 -15.67
N GLU A 86 -22.17 -9.56 -14.57
CA GLU A 86 -21.65 -8.29 -14.07
C GLU A 86 -20.19 -8.45 -13.65
N LYS A 87 -19.86 -9.50 -12.91
CA LYS A 87 -18.47 -9.79 -12.52
C LYS A 87 -17.56 -10.00 -13.73
N MET A 88 -18.04 -10.66 -14.78
CA MET A 88 -17.30 -10.83 -16.04
C MET A 88 -17.06 -9.52 -16.80
N SER A 89 -17.73 -8.43 -16.48
CA SER A 89 -17.53 -7.12 -17.09
C SER A 89 -16.52 -6.22 -16.38
N GLN A 90 -16.04 -6.63 -15.21
CA GLN A 90 -15.10 -5.85 -14.42
C GLN A 90 -13.69 -5.83 -15.04
N SER A 91 -12.96 -4.75 -14.78
CA SER A 91 -11.54 -4.66 -15.14
C SER A 91 -10.75 -5.79 -14.49
N ARG A 92 -9.77 -6.33 -15.21
CA ARG A 92 -9.04 -7.50 -14.74
C ARG A 92 -7.66 -7.68 -15.39
N CYS A 93 -6.89 -8.62 -14.85
CA CYS A 93 -5.70 -9.17 -15.45
C CYS A 93 -6.04 -10.05 -16.67
N GLY A 94 -5.24 -9.95 -17.74
CA GLY A 94 -5.37 -10.74 -18.99
C GLY A 94 -4.80 -12.14 -18.90
N ASN A 95 -4.13 -12.52 -17.82
CA ASN A 95 -3.63 -13.88 -17.66
C ASN A 95 -4.79 -14.86 -17.42
N GLN A 96 -4.57 -16.12 -17.82
CA GLN A 96 -5.54 -17.19 -17.56
C GLN A 96 -5.65 -17.48 -16.06
N ASP A 97 -6.87 -17.77 -15.60
CA ASP A 97 -7.18 -18.14 -14.23
C ASP A 97 -6.93 -19.63 -13.97
N VAL A 98 -7.22 -20.45 -14.97
CA VAL A 98 -7.05 -21.90 -14.92
C VAL A 98 -5.99 -22.34 -15.94
N HIS A 99 -5.01 -23.09 -15.48
CA HIS A 99 -3.92 -23.60 -16.31
C HIS A 99 -3.98 -25.13 -16.41
N GLU A 100 -3.86 -25.68 -17.60
CA GLU A 100 -3.84 -27.15 -17.80
C GLU A 100 -2.61 -27.83 -17.15
N HIS A 101 -1.52 -27.10 -16.97
CA HIS A 101 -0.26 -27.65 -16.43
C HIS A 101 0.16 -26.91 -15.17
N THR A 102 0.26 -27.66 -14.09
CA THR A 102 0.62 -27.20 -12.74
C THR A 102 2.13 -27.03 -12.51
N HIS A 103 2.97 -27.04 -13.56
CA HIS A 103 4.41 -26.88 -13.36
C HIS A 103 4.69 -25.48 -12.83
N GLU A 104 5.27 -25.43 -11.62
CA GLU A 104 5.78 -24.22 -11.02
C GLU A 104 6.83 -23.59 -11.95
N ARG A 105 6.54 -22.41 -12.46
CA ARG A 105 7.48 -21.62 -13.25
C ARG A 105 8.11 -20.59 -12.36
N LYS A 106 9.41 -20.71 -12.11
CA LYS A 106 10.18 -19.76 -11.29
C LYS A 106 11.52 -19.45 -11.94
N TRP A 107 12.13 -18.37 -11.51
CA TRP A 107 13.51 -18.06 -11.87
C TRP A 107 14.49 -18.96 -11.09
N ASN A 108 15.55 -19.38 -11.77
CA ASN A 108 16.59 -20.21 -11.15
C ASN A 108 17.73 -19.37 -10.54
N LYS A 109 17.50 -18.07 -10.39
CA LYS A 109 18.47 -17.12 -9.79
C LYS A 109 17.73 -16.14 -8.87
N LYS A 110 18.44 -15.55 -7.95
CA LYS A 110 17.88 -14.62 -6.94
C LYS A 110 18.03 -13.16 -7.33
N GLU A 111 19.06 -12.82 -8.09
CA GLU A 111 19.28 -11.47 -8.59
C GLU A 111 18.66 -11.34 -9.97
N LEU A 112 17.63 -10.51 -10.07
CA LEU A 112 16.89 -10.27 -11.30
C LEU A 112 17.06 -8.83 -11.76
N SER A 113 17.20 -8.66 -13.06
CA SER A 113 17.20 -7.35 -13.69
C SER A 113 15.86 -7.07 -14.34
N TYR A 114 15.42 -5.81 -14.32
CA TYR A 114 14.26 -5.38 -15.08
C TYR A 114 14.55 -4.16 -15.94
N SER A 115 13.81 -4.00 -17.04
CA SER A 115 13.82 -2.82 -17.89
C SER A 115 12.42 -2.30 -18.15
N ILE A 116 12.29 -0.99 -18.32
CA ILE A 116 11.08 -0.33 -18.78
C ILE A 116 11.40 0.16 -20.19
N ASP A 117 10.82 -0.51 -21.19
CA ASP A 117 11.19 -0.30 -22.59
C ASP A 117 10.51 0.94 -23.19
N ASN A 118 9.34 1.30 -22.68
CA ASN A 118 8.58 2.52 -23.02
C ASN A 118 7.63 2.89 -21.86
N PHE A 119 6.97 4.03 -21.99
CA PHE A 119 6.07 4.59 -20.99
C PHE A 119 4.67 4.76 -21.55
N GLY A 120 3.66 4.52 -20.70
CA GLY A 120 2.25 4.75 -21.03
C GLY A 120 1.85 6.22 -20.84
N PRO A 121 0.69 6.62 -21.38
CA PRO A 121 0.11 7.93 -21.11
C PRO A 121 -0.40 8.03 -19.66
N GLY A 122 -0.66 9.26 -19.22
CA GLY A 122 -1.28 9.55 -17.91
C GLY A 122 -0.32 9.69 -16.74
N MET A 123 0.88 9.12 -16.84
CA MET A 123 1.94 9.21 -15.82
C MET A 123 3.24 9.67 -16.47
N SER A 124 4.03 10.44 -15.72
CA SER A 124 5.40 10.78 -16.13
C SER A 124 6.31 9.54 -16.10
N GLU A 125 7.45 9.63 -16.79
CA GLU A 125 8.49 8.60 -16.75
C GLU A 125 8.96 8.35 -15.30
N GLU A 126 9.14 9.40 -14.51
CA GLU A 126 9.59 9.32 -13.13
C GLU A 126 8.55 8.64 -12.23
N GLU A 127 7.27 8.99 -12.36
CA GLU A 127 6.19 8.35 -11.60
C GLU A 127 6.06 6.87 -11.94
N THR A 128 6.16 6.53 -13.23
CA THR A 128 6.12 5.14 -13.69
C THR A 128 7.29 4.33 -13.12
N ARG A 129 8.52 4.87 -13.21
CA ARG A 129 9.72 4.23 -12.63
C ARG A 129 9.60 4.04 -11.13
N LEU A 130 9.13 5.06 -10.43
CA LEU A 130 8.96 5.01 -8.98
C LEU A 130 7.90 3.97 -8.58
N ALA A 131 6.77 3.89 -9.27
CA ALA A 131 5.74 2.90 -8.99
C ALA A 131 6.27 1.46 -9.21
N ILE A 132 6.99 1.22 -10.31
CA ILE A 132 7.59 -0.08 -10.61
C ILE A 132 8.68 -0.45 -9.61
N ALA A 133 9.58 0.48 -9.28
CA ALA A 133 10.63 0.24 -8.28
C ALA A 133 10.04 -0.12 -6.91
N ASN A 134 9.01 0.62 -6.47
CA ASN A 134 8.29 0.33 -5.23
C ASN A 134 7.58 -1.04 -5.25
N ALA A 135 7.04 -1.46 -6.41
CA ALA A 135 6.42 -2.77 -6.55
C ALA A 135 7.46 -3.91 -6.45
N PHE A 136 8.62 -3.75 -7.08
CA PHE A 136 9.73 -4.69 -6.92
C PHE A 136 10.28 -4.72 -5.50
N GLU A 137 10.40 -3.57 -4.85
CA GLU A 137 10.84 -3.47 -3.46
C GLU A 137 9.90 -4.21 -2.51
N LEU A 138 8.58 -4.02 -2.67
CA LEU A 138 7.55 -4.71 -1.88
C LEU A 138 7.67 -6.23 -2.00
N LEU A 139 7.89 -6.75 -3.22
CA LEU A 139 8.05 -8.18 -3.48
C LEU A 139 9.41 -8.71 -3.00
N SER A 140 10.47 -7.90 -3.10
CA SER A 140 11.79 -8.21 -2.55
C SER A 140 11.76 -8.37 -1.03
N ALA A 141 11.05 -7.50 -0.33
CA ALA A 141 10.93 -7.55 1.13
C ALA A 141 10.32 -8.86 1.65
N SER A 142 9.53 -9.55 0.83
CA SER A 142 8.83 -10.79 1.18
C SER A 142 9.45 -12.06 0.56
N SER A 143 10.61 -11.94 -0.10
CA SER A 143 11.26 -13.06 -0.80
C SER A 143 12.80 -12.96 -0.66
N ALA A 144 13.52 -13.98 -1.14
CA ALA A 144 14.99 -13.91 -1.24
C ALA A 144 15.45 -13.32 -2.58
N LEU A 145 14.59 -12.59 -3.29
CA LEU A 145 14.91 -11.96 -4.57
C LEU A 145 15.40 -10.53 -4.37
N THR A 146 16.35 -10.13 -5.21
CA THR A 146 16.82 -8.75 -5.36
C THR A 146 16.62 -8.29 -6.78
N PHE A 147 16.28 -7.02 -6.97
CA PHE A 147 15.97 -6.46 -8.28
C PHE A 147 16.82 -5.23 -8.56
N ARG A 148 17.23 -5.08 -9.81
CA ARG A 148 17.91 -3.87 -10.29
C ARG A 148 17.40 -3.44 -11.65
N GLU A 149 17.19 -2.15 -11.85
CA GLU A 149 16.84 -1.59 -13.14
C GLU A 149 18.06 -1.62 -14.09
N VAL A 150 17.80 -1.95 -15.36
CA VAL A 150 18.77 -1.91 -16.46
C VAL A 150 18.17 -1.03 -17.56
N ARG A 151 18.84 0.07 -17.85
CA ARG A 151 18.38 1.03 -18.89
C ARG A 151 18.89 0.69 -20.28
N VAL A 152 19.95 -0.10 -20.37
CA VAL A 152 20.57 -0.51 -21.64
C VAL A 152 20.93 -1.99 -21.58
N GLY A 153 20.58 -2.74 -22.60
CA GLY A 153 20.87 -4.18 -22.71
C GLY A 153 19.68 -5.07 -22.41
N ARG A 154 19.95 -6.36 -22.19
CA ARG A 154 18.90 -7.34 -21.87
C ARG A 154 18.60 -7.36 -20.38
N ALA A 155 17.34 -7.32 -20.05
CA ALA A 155 16.84 -7.56 -18.70
C ALA A 155 16.12 -8.91 -18.61
N ASP A 156 16.01 -9.45 -17.41
CA ASP A 156 15.23 -10.68 -17.13
C ASP A 156 13.75 -10.41 -17.24
N ILE A 157 13.29 -9.29 -16.67
CA ILE A 157 11.89 -8.86 -16.72
C ILE A 157 11.83 -7.59 -17.56
N ARG A 158 10.96 -7.60 -18.57
CA ARG A 158 10.79 -6.46 -19.49
C ARG A 158 9.38 -5.93 -19.38
N ILE A 159 9.26 -4.63 -19.18
CA ILE A 159 8.00 -3.92 -18.98
C ILE A 159 7.73 -3.04 -20.19
N ILE A 160 6.56 -3.23 -20.80
CA ILE A 160 6.18 -2.63 -22.07
C ILE A 160 4.73 -2.13 -21.94
N PHE A 161 4.47 -0.92 -22.43
CA PHE A 161 3.12 -0.42 -22.65
C PHE A 161 2.76 -0.67 -24.10
N GLY A 162 1.73 -1.50 -24.33
CA GLY A 162 1.26 -1.89 -25.66
C GLY A 162 -0.14 -1.40 -25.94
N ARG A 163 -0.52 -1.33 -27.21
CA ARG A 163 -1.85 -0.94 -27.66
C ARG A 163 -2.41 -1.97 -28.59
N ARG A 164 -3.65 -2.38 -28.37
CA ARG A 164 -4.37 -3.33 -29.23
C ARG A 164 -3.51 -4.54 -29.59
N ASP A 165 -3.31 -4.79 -30.89
CA ASP A 165 -2.34 -5.80 -31.34
C ASP A 165 -0.91 -5.24 -31.21
N HIS A 166 -0.14 -5.79 -30.29
CA HIS A 166 1.23 -5.41 -30.01
C HIS A 166 2.23 -6.56 -30.25
N GLY A 167 1.81 -7.54 -31.08
CA GLY A 167 2.70 -8.54 -31.68
C GLY A 167 3.05 -9.73 -30.79
N ASP A 168 2.29 -10.01 -29.74
CA ASP A 168 2.52 -11.15 -28.82
C ASP A 168 1.39 -12.19 -28.84
N GLY A 169 0.35 -11.96 -29.66
CA GLY A 169 -0.81 -12.83 -29.77
C GLY A 169 -1.90 -12.62 -28.72
N HIS A 170 -1.72 -11.69 -27.79
CA HIS A 170 -2.68 -11.34 -26.75
C HIS A 170 -3.07 -9.86 -26.87
N MET A 171 -3.99 -9.56 -27.79
CA MET A 171 -4.43 -8.18 -28.04
C MET A 171 -5.10 -7.57 -26.83
N PHE A 172 -4.82 -6.29 -26.58
CA PHE A 172 -5.60 -5.47 -25.64
C PHE A 172 -6.92 -5.02 -26.27
N ASP A 173 -7.89 -4.79 -25.43
CA ASP A 173 -9.26 -4.42 -25.83
C ASP A 173 -9.54 -2.91 -25.71
N GLY A 174 -8.57 -2.14 -25.17
CA GLY A 174 -8.68 -0.71 -24.93
C GLY A 174 -9.21 -0.43 -23.54
N GLU A 175 -9.64 0.79 -23.30
CA GLU A 175 -10.03 1.28 -21.98
C GLU A 175 -11.01 0.34 -21.25
N GLY A 176 -10.63 -0.06 -20.05
CA GLY A 176 -11.57 -0.50 -19.00
C GLY A 176 -11.70 -1.98 -18.72
N TYR A 177 -11.12 -2.91 -19.47
CA TYR A 177 -11.32 -4.35 -19.25
C TYR A 177 -10.01 -5.09 -18.94
N VAL A 178 -9.19 -5.43 -19.92
CA VAL A 178 -7.89 -6.10 -19.69
C VAL A 178 -6.80 -5.06 -19.46
N LEU A 179 -6.35 -4.92 -18.20
CA LEU A 179 -5.39 -3.88 -17.80
C LEU A 179 -3.94 -4.23 -18.16
N GLY A 180 -3.61 -5.49 -18.22
CA GLY A 180 -2.26 -5.98 -18.50
C GLY A 180 -2.18 -7.48 -18.46
N HIS A 181 -1.10 -8.03 -18.99
CA HIS A 181 -0.80 -9.47 -18.93
C HIS A 181 0.70 -9.72 -18.85
N THR A 182 1.07 -10.90 -18.38
CA THR A 182 2.46 -11.25 -18.09
C THR A 182 2.82 -12.65 -18.57
N PHE A 183 3.93 -12.77 -19.28
CA PHE A 183 4.56 -14.04 -19.59
C PHE A 183 5.45 -14.47 -18.41
N ARG A 184 5.07 -15.55 -17.75
CA ARG A 184 5.75 -16.08 -16.57
C ARG A 184 7.20 -16.52 -16.87
N PRO A 185 8.02 -16.79 -15.84
CA PRO A 185 9.38 -17.24 -16.01
C PRO A 185 9.48 -18.47 -16.97
N PRO A 186 10.53 -18.56 -17.78
CA PRO A 186 11.68 -17.67 -17.87
C PRO A 186 11.53 -16.51 -18.88
N ILE A 187 10.33 -16.25 -19.40
CA ILE A 187 10.11 -15.23 -20.43
C ILE A 187 10.13 -13.82 -19.81
N GLY A 188 9.42 -13.60 -18.72
CA GLY A 188 9.49 -12.39 -17.93
C GLY A 188 9.04 -11.10 -18.64
N LYS A 189 8.09 -11.15 -19.58
CA LYS A 189 7.55 -9.95 -20.22
C LYS A 189 6.26 -9.53 -19.54
N ILE A 190 6.16 -8.27 -19.20
CA ILE A 190 4.98 -7.61 -18.64
C ILE A 190 4.48 -6.58 -19.65
N HIS A 191 3.23 -6.69 -20.04
CA HIS A 191 2.57 -5.74 -20.92
C HIS A 191 1.42 -5.07 -20.18
N PHE A 192 1.38 -3.73 -20.21
CA PHE A 192 0.29 -2.89 -19.71
C PHE A 192 -0.46 -2.29 -20.90
N ASP A 193 -1.79 -2.20 -20.83
CA ASP A 193 -2.56 -1.52 -21.88
C ASP A 193 -2.30 0.00 -21.80
N SER A 194 -1.79 0.55 -22.89
CA SER A 194 -1.53 1.98 -23.01
C SER A 194 -2.79 2.82 -23.29
N GLU A 195 -3.95 2.19 -23.46
CA GLU A 195 -5.22 2.91 -23.62
C GLU A 195 -5.95 3.08 -22.28
N GLU A 196 -5.41 2.53 -21.18
CA GLU A 196 -5.93 2.75 -19.83
C GLU A 196 -5.53 4.12 -19.27
N HIS A 197 -6.40 4.67 -18.43
CA HIS A 197 -6.11 5.90 -17.69
C HIS A 197 -5.29 5.57 -16.44
N TRP A 198 -3.98 5.39 -16.64
CA TRP A 198 -3.06 5.09 -15.56
C TRP A 198 -2.84 6.27 -14.66
N MET A 199 -2.86 6.03 -13.36
CA MET A 199 -2.57 7.00 -12.32
C MET A 199 -1.81 6.33 -11.19
N ARG A 200 -0.90 7.06 -10.57
CA ARG A 200 -0.42 6.70 -9.24
C ARG A 200 -1.41 7.27 -8.23
N MET A 201 -2.31 6.44 -7.74
CA MET A 201 -3.29 6.87 -6.76
C MET A 201 -2.62 7.14 -5.41
N HIS A 202 -3.16 8.10 -4.71
CA HIS A 202 -2.84 8.45 -3.33
C HIS A 202 -4.06 9.14 -2.73
N ALA A 203 -4.06 9.35 -1.43
CA ALA A 203 -5.20 9.88 -0.71
C ALA A 203 -5.87 11.13 -1.32
N GLN A 204 -5.13 11.88 -2.13
CA GLN A 204 -5.59 13.15 -2.67
C GLN A 204 -6.18 13.07 -4.08
N ASN A 205 -5.96 11.97 -4.80
CA ASN A 205 -6.35 11.84 -6.21
C ASN A 205 -6.94 10.48 -6.58
N HIS A 206 -7.52 9.75 -5.63
CA HIS A 206 -8.02 8.39 -5.86
C HIS A 206 -9.47 8.30 -6.39
N SER A 207 -10.24 9.37 -6.36
CA SER A 207 -11.68 9.37 -6.61
C SER A 207 -12.10 9.52 -8.08
N PHE A 208 -11.35 8.96 -9.02
CA PHE A 208 -11.71 8.98 -10.44
C PHE A 208 -12.12 7.59 -10.92
N ASP A 209 -13.40 7.36 -11.12
CA ASP A 209 -13.97 6.06 -11.54
C ASP A 209 -13.34 5.45 -12.80
N THR A 210 -12.78 6.30 -13.68
CA THR A 210 -12.16 5.86 -14.94
C THR A 210 -10.67 5.54 -14.79
N HIS A 211 -10.00 6.03 -13.74
CA HIS A 211 -8.57 5.84 -13.56
C HIS A 211 -8.25 4.50 -12.86
N LYS A 212 -7.09 3.97 -13.18
CA LYS A 212 -6.56 2.72 -12.61
C LYS A 212 -5.29 3.01 -11.82
N ASP A 213 -5.21 2.49 -10.59
CA ASP A 213 -3.98 2.59 -9.81
C ASP A 213 -2.89 1.71 -10.42
N PHE A 214 -1.92 2.37 -11.04
CA PHE A 214 -0.82 1.67 -11.70
C PHE A 214 0.02 0.85 -10.72
N PHE A 215 0.18 1.31 -9.48
CA PHE A 215 0.97 0.61 -8.48
C PHE A 215 0.37 -0.75 -8.11
N SER A 216 -0.95 -0.83 -7.88
CA SER A 216 -1.66 -2.09 -7.64
C SER A 216 -1.46 -3.09 -8.77
N VAL A 217 -1.70 -2.62 -10.01
CA VAL A 217 -1.61 -3.48 -11.19
C VAL A 217 -0.16 -3.90 -11.45
N ALA A 218 0.82 -3.02 -11.18
CA ALA A 218 2.24 -3.35 -11.30
C ALA A 218 2.66 -4.46 -10.32
N ILE A 219 2.25 -4.40 -9.04
CA ILE A 219 2.52 -5.47 -8.06
C ILE A 219 1.97 -6.80 -8.56
N HIS A 220 0.73 -6.81 -9.04
CA HIS A 220 0.04 -7.99 -9.55
C HIS A 220 0.79 -8.60 -10.75
N GLN A 221 1.11 -7.78 -11.76
CA GLN A 221 1.79 -8.25 -12.98
C GLN A 221 3.22 -8.72 -12.69
N ILE A 222 3.95 -8.03 -11.80
CA ILE A 222 5.27 -8.48 -11.36
C ILE A 222 5.15 -9.80 -10.59
N GLY A 223 4.11 -9.99 -9.77
CA GLY A 223 3.81 -11.28 -9.14
C GLY A 223 3.76 -12.43 -10.15
N HIS A 224 3.08 -12.23 -11.28
CA HIS A 224 3.09 -13.21 -12.38
C HIS A 224 4.46 -13.38 -13.03
N ALA A 225 5.22 -12.30 -13.20
CA ALA A 225 6.58 -12.38 -13.71
C ALA A 225 7.53 -13.14 -12.78
N LEU A 226 7.17 -13.28 -11.51
CA LEU A 226 7.85 -14.11 -10.52
C LEU A 226 7.27 -15.53 -10.41
N GLY A 227 6.22 -15.87 -11.15
CA GLY A 227 5.65 -17.22 -11.19
C GLY A 227 4.38 -17.40 -10.37
N LEU A 228 3.89 -16.38 -9.67
CA LEU A 228 2.63 -16.46 -8.95
C LEU A 228 1.46 -16.64 -9.93
N GLN A 229 0.45 -17.35 -9.49
CA GLN A 229 -0.82 -17.53 -10.18
C GLN A 229 -1.91 -16.68 -9.54
N HIS A 230 -3.05 -16.54 -10.20
CA HIS A 230 -4.22 -15.92 -9.60
C HIS A 230 -4.64 -16.63 -8.31
N SER A 231 -5.21 -15.84 -7.40
CA SER A 231 -5.83 -16.30 -6.14
C SER A 231 -7.34 -16.17 -6.23
N ASN A 232 -8.05 -17.15 -5.69
CA ASN A 232 -9.50 -17.08 -5.49
C ASN A 232 -9.90 -16.33 -4.20
N ASN A 233 -8.91 -15.87 -3.43
CA ASN A 233 -9.15 -14.92 -2.36
C ASN A 233 -9.36 -13.52 -2.97
N THR A 234 -10.56 -13.01 -2.90
CA THR A 234 -10.95 -11.71 -3.48
C THR A 234 -10.25 -10.51 -2.85
N LEU A 235 -9.63 -10.68 -1.66
CA LEU A 235 -8.84 -9.66 -0.97
C LEU A 235 -7.34 -9.76 -1.29
N SER A 236 -6.91 -10.80 -2.03
CA SER A 236 -5.51 -10.95 -2.41
C SER A 236 -5.12 -9.96 -3.51
N ILE A 237 -3.89 -9.43 -3.44
CA ILE A 237 -3.32 -8.65 -4.55
C ILE A 237 -3.24 -9.47 -5.84
N MET A 238 -3.22 -10.81 -5.74
CA MET A 238 -3.21 -11.73 -6.88
C MET A 238 -4.62 -12.14 -7.34
N THR A 239 -5.70 -11.49 -6.88
CA THR A 239 -7.03 -11.70 -7.47
C THR A 239 -7.04 -11.26 -8.95
N PRO A 240 -7.70 -11.99 -9.86
CA PRO A 240 -7.75 -11.58 -11.27
C PRO A 240 -8.51 -10.29 -11.53
N PHE A 241 -9.39 -9.89 -10.61
CA PHE A 241 -10.27 -8.74 -10.76
C PHE A 241 -9.64 -7.50 -10.14
N TYR A 242 -9.65 -6.41 -10.89
CA TYR A 242 -9.20 -5.13 -10.37
C TYR A 242 -10.31 -4.45 -9.56
N SER A 243 -9.92 -3.86 -8.46
CA SER A 243 -10.68 -2.85 -7.72
C SER A 243 -9.74 -1.70 -7.36
N ASN A 244 -10.26 -0.49 -7.29
CA ASN A 244 -9.46 0.62 -6.76
C ASN A 244 -9.00 0.27 -5.33
N PRO A 245 -7.78 0.65 -4.96
CA PRO A 245 -7.25 0.39 -3.63
C PRO A 245 -7.88 1.36 -2.61
N GLU A 246 -9.13 1.09 -2.26
CA GLU A 246 -9.95 1.88 -1.35
C GLU A 246 -10.50 0.98 -0.24
N ASP A 247 -10.65 1.54 0.94
CA ASP A 247 -11.34 0.87 2.04
C ASP A 247 -12.88 0.92 1.87
N LEU A 248 -13.60 0.40 2.85
CA LEU A 248 -15.08 0.30 2.82
C LEU A 248 -15.80 1.66 2.77
N ILE A 249 -15.10 2.75 3.02
CA ILE A 249 -15.64 4.12 2.99
C ILE A 249 -15.04 4.97 1.86
N GLY A 250 -14.33 4.33 0.92
CA GLY A 250 -13.78 4.98 -0.28
C GLY A 250 -12.49 5.76 -0.02
N ILE A 251 -11.75 5.46 1.06
CA ILE A 251 -10.44 6.07 1.33
C ILE A 251 -9.36 5.18 0.71
N TYR A 252 -8.41 5.82 0.02
CA TYR A 252 -7.28 5.11 -0.57
C TYR A 252 -6.51 4.28 0.47
N GLU A 253 -6.41 3.00 0.24
CA GLU A 253 -5.54 2.10 1.00
C GLU A 253 -4.37 1.66 0.13
N ARG A 254 -3.14 1.98 0.56
CA ARG A 254 -1.95 1.59 -0.23
C ARG A 254 -1.90 0.07 -0.40
N PRO A 255 -1.78 -0.45 -1.64
CA PRO A 255 -1.65 -1.87 -1.91
C PRO A 255 -0.50 -2.52 -1.13
N LYS A 256 -0.78 -3.67 -0.54
CA LYS A 256 0.16 -4.49 0.23
C LYS A 256 0.02 -5.96 -0.15
N LEU A 257 1.02 -6.76 0.17
CA LEU A 257 0.96 -8.20 -0.06
C LEU A 257 0.15 -8.85 1.06
N ASP A 258 -0.79 -9.69 0.68
CA ASP A 258 -1.51 -10.55 1.62
C ASP A 258 -0.67 -11.77 2.03
N ALA A 259 -1.07 -12.42 3.13
CA ALA A 259 -0.33 -13.55 3.71
C ALA A 259 -0.18 -14.74 2.75
N GLU A 260 -1.19 -14.99 1.88
CA GLU A 260 -1.13 -16.05 0.86
C GLU A 260 -0.06 -15.75 -0.18
N THR A 261 -0.03 -14.51 -0.70
CA THR A 261 0.96 -14.04 -1.68
C THR A 261 2.38 -14.12 -1.10
N ILE A 262 2.58 -13.67 0.14
CA ILE A 262 3.87 -13.76 0.85
C ILE A 262 4.31 -15.21 0.97
N SER A 263 3.43 -16.10 1.44
CA SER A 263 3.71 -17.53 1.60
C SER A 263 4.11 -18.19 0.28
N LYS A 264 3.38 -17.92 -0.81
CA LYS A 264 3.69 -18.45 -2.15
C LYS A 264 5.04 -17.95 -2.68
N LEU A 265 5.37 -16.67 -2.49
CA LEU A 265 6.68 -16.13 -2.85
C LEU A 265 7.81 -16.81 -2.07
N GLN A 266 7.63 -17.01 -0.78
CA GLN A 266 8.60 -17.69 0.06
C GLN A 266 8.78 -19.16 -0.31
N ILE A 267 7.72 -19.86 -0.72
CA ILE A 267 7.80 -21.24 -1.23
C ILE A 267 8.61 -21.27 -2.53
N LEU A 268 8.36 -20.35 -3.47
CA LEU A 268 9.06 -20.30 -4.75
C LEU A 268 10.54 -19.93 -4.60
N TYR A 269 10.88 -19.01 -3.67
CA TYR A 269 12.18 -18.36 -3.63
C TYR A 269 12.85 -18.45 -2.24
N ARG A 270 12.71 -19.57 -1.56
CA ARG A 270 13.44 -19.82 -0.31
C ARG A 270 14.95 -19.74 -0.51
N ALA A 271 15.66 -19.34 0.53
CA ALA A 271 17.09 -19.53 0.60
C ALA A 271 17.40 -21.04 0.58
N ASN A 272 18.14 -21.51 -0.42
CA ASN A 272 18.69 -22.88 -0.39
C ASN A 272 19.71 -22.97 0.74
N SER A 273 19.33 -23.37 1.92
CA SER A 273 20.27 -23.78 2.94
C SER A 273 20.06 -25.28 3.17
N THR A 274 21.13 -26.03 2.88
CA THR A 274 21.24 -27.48 3.10
C THR A 274 21.30 -27.87 4.59
N ASN A 275 20.94 -26.93 5.50
CA ASN A 275 20.92 -27.10 6.95
C ASN A 275 19.57 -26.81 7.63
N ASP A 276 18.47 -26.63 6.88
CA ASP A 276 17.21 -26.05 7.40
C ASP A 276 16.12 -27.03 7.85
N GLU A 277 16.38 -28.34 7.94
CA GLU A 277 15.45 -29.24 8.64
C GLU A 277 15.32 -28.93 10.15
N ARG A 278 16.23 -28.13 10.71
CA ARG A 278 16.15 -27.67 12.10
C ARG A 278 15.35 -26.36 12.30
N ILE A 279 15.05 -25.63 11.23
CA ILE A 279 14.36 -24.32 11.33
C ILE A 279 12.81 -24.48 11.25
N ILE A 280 12.31 -25.59 10.72
CA ILE A 280 10.86 -25.83 10.64
C ILE A 280 10.23 -26.09 12.02
N SER A 281 11.02 -26.47 13.03
CA SER A 281 10.54 -26.62 14.41
C SER A 281 10.68 -25.35 15.27
N SER A 282 11.23 -24.27 14.74
CA SER A 282 11.44 -22.99 15.44
C SER A 282 10.71 -21.80 14.83
N ILE A 283 9.71 -22.01 13.94
CA ILE A 283 8.75 -20.96 13.57
C ILE A 283 7.60 -20.97 14.60
N ALA A 284 8.00 -20.99 15.86
CA ALA A 284 7.24 -20.47 16.96
C ALA A 284 7.91 -19.15 17.33
N GLU A 285 7.21 -18.05 17.09
CA GLU A 285 7.57 -16.65 17.38
C GLU A 285 8.90 -16.14 16.79
N PRO A 286 8.94 -14.93 16.21
CA PRO A 286 10.20 -14.33 15.83
C PRO A 286 11.04 -14.19 17.11
N GLU A 287 12.18 -14.84 17.17
CA GLU A 287 13.19 -14.51 18.18
C GLU A 287 13.40 -13.01 18.11
N HIS A 288 13.20 -12.33 19.21
CA HIS A 288 13.55 -10.94 19.41
C HIS A 288 15.00 -10.77 18.98
N SER A 289 15.23 -10.19 17.79
CA SER A 289 16.57 -9.84 17.40
C SER A 289 17.03 -8.71 18.32
N ASP A 290 18.25 -8.78 18.85
CA ASP A 290 18.90 -7.73 19.63
C ASP A 290 19.04 -6.39 18.87
N ASN A 291 18.43 -6.28 17.70
CA ASN A 291 18.43 -5.13 16.81
C ASN A 291 17.17 -4.25 16.92
N CYS A 292 16.24 -4.59 17.78
CA CYS A 292 15.03 -3.80 17.99
C CYS A 292 15.36 -2.47 18.64
N ILE A 293 14.75 -1.39 18.15
CA ILE A 293 14.86 -0.10 18.83
C ILE A 293 14.04 -0.19 20.12
N GLN A 294 14.74 0.00 21.23
CA GLN A 294 14.10 0.20 22.52
C GLN A 294 13.99 1.69 22.82
N ASN A 295 13.01 2.06 23.62
CA ASN A 295 12.84 3.42 24.14
C ASN A 295 12.73 4.50 23.06
N ILE A 296 11.86 4.27 22.06
CA ILE A 296 11.55 5.29 21.05
C ILE A 296 10.94 6.51 21.70
N THR A 297 11.47 7.69 21.40
CA THR A 297 11.03 8.97 21.95
C THR A 297 10.32 9.85 20.93
N ALA A 298 10.62 9.69 19.64
CA ALA A 298 10.00 10.42 18.55
C ALA A 298 10.07 9.65 17.24
N ILE A 299 9.09 9.89 16.37
CA ILE A 299 9.03 9.32 15.01
C ILE A 299 8.58 10.40 14.04
N LEU A 300 9.19 10.44 12.87
CA LEU A 300 8.73 11.23 11.72
C LEU A 300 8.87 10.45 10.42
N GLN A 301 8.14 10.88 9.40
CA GLN A 301 8.29 10.38 8.04
C GLN A 301 8.98 11.40 7.14
N LEU A 302 9.99 10.98 6.42
CA LEU A 302 10.65 11.75 5.36
C LEU A 302 10.18 11.26 3.97
N PRO A 303 10.35 12.06 2.92
CA PRO A 303 10.17 11.62 1.55
C PRO A 303 10.97 10.36 1.20
N GLY A 304 10.57 9.63 0.17
CA GLY A 304 11.27 8.42 -0.26
C GLY A 304 10.99 7.17 0.60
N ASN A 305 9.84 7.13 1.27
CA ASN A 305 9.42 6.01 2.13
C ASN A 305 10.32 5.79 3.36
N MET A 306 10.92 6.84 3.88
CA MET A 306 11.78 6.77 5.06
C MET A 306 11.01 7.12 6.34
N ILE A 307 11.04 6.24 7.31
CA ILE A 307 10.64 6.52 8.69
C ILE A 307 11.90 6.73 9.50
N VAL A 308 11.94 7.80 10.27
CA VAL A 308 13.06 8.12 11.16
C VAL A 308 12.56 8.01 12.59
N ALA A 309 13.14 7.12 13.36
CA ALA A 309 12.86 6.96 14.78
C ALA A 309 14.06 7.41 15.61
N PHE A 310 13.77 8.09 16.71
CA PHE A 310 14.73 8.58 17.70
C PHE A 310 14.55 7.81 19.00
N ASN A 311 15.64 7.51 19.70
CA ASN A 311 15.57 6.83 20.99
C ASN A 311 16.27 7.61 22.12
N ASP A 312 16.08 7.15 23.35
CA ASP A 312 16.72 7.75 24.53
C ASP A 312 18.24 7.58 24.58
N ASP A 313 18.79 6.62 23.81
CA ASP A 313 20.24 6.33 23.74
C ASP A 313 20.99 7.28 22.80
N GLY A 314 20.30 8.30 22.26
CA GLY A 314 20.88 9.26 21.33
C GLY A 314 21.14 8.70 19.93
N GLN A 315 20.36 7.70 19.53
CA GLN A 315 20.42 7.09 18.20
C GLN A 315 19.29 7.56 17.31
N VAL A 316 19.57 7.65 16.02
CA VAL A 316 18.61 7.85 14.94
C VAL A 316 18.62 6.61 14.08
N ILE A 317 17.45 6.00 13.88
CA ILE A 317 17.32 4.81 13.07
C ILE A 317 16.37 5.10 11.92
N ILE A 318 16.85 4.86 10.71
CA ILE A 318 16.10 5.07 9.48
C ILE A 318 15.59 3.73 8.99
N PHE A 319 14.29 3.64 8.79
CA PHE A 319 13.59 2.48 8.22
C PHE A 319 13.00 2.82 6.86
N ASN A 320 12.92 1.82 6.02
CA ASN A 320 12.02 1.88 4.89
C ASN A 320 10.57 1.61 5.35
N SER A 321 9.66 2.52 5.10
CA SER A 321 8.25 2.42 5.55
C SER A 321 7.50 1.24 4.92
N ILE A 322 7.97 0.73 3.78
CA ILE A 322 7.35 -0.36 3.03
C ILE A 322 7.90 -1.71 3.50
N SER A 323 9.24 -1.87 3.40
CA SER A 323 9.91 -3.13 3.73
C SER A 323 10.05 -3.36 5.24
N LYS A 324 9.85 -2.32 6.05
CA LYS A 324 10.06 -2.32 7.50
C LYS A 324 11.51 -2.65 7.90
N ARG A 325 12.45 -2.63 6.96
CA ARG A 325 13.88 -2.91 7.23
C ARG A 325 14.60 -1.64 7.67
N ILE A 326 15.54 -1.82 8.59
CA ILE A 326 16.48 -0.77 8.95
C ILE A 326 17.35 -0.49 7.73
N ILE A 327 17.39 0.77 7.30
CA ILE A 327 18.28 1.25 6.24
C ILE A 327 19.63 1.56 6.87
N GLU A 328 19.63 2.41 7.91
CA GLU A 328 20.85 2.87 8.58
C GLU A 328 20.58 3.25 10.03
N LYS A 329 21.66 3.30 10.82
CA LYS A 329 21.66 3.79 12.22
C LYS A 329 22.77 4.82 12.38
N TYR A 330 22.45 5.93 13.05
CA TYR A 330 23.36 7.03 13.30
C TYR A 330 23.30 7.46 14.76
N ALA A 331 24.37 8.07 15.27
CA ALA A 331 24.25 8.91 16.46
C ALA A 331 23.57 10.25 16.09
N PHE A 332 22.86 10.90 17.02
CA PHE A 332 22.18 12.16 16.75
C PHE A 332 23.13 13.20 16.13
N ALA A 333 24.33 13.33 16.71
CA ALA A 333 25.30 14.32 16.30
C ALA A 333 25.90 14.08 14.91
N GLU A 334 25.76 12.88 14.33
CA GLU A 334 26.21 12.58 12.98
C GLU A 334 25.28 13.13 11.92
N LEU A 335 23.95 13.10 12.19
CA LEU A 335 22.93 13.61 11.26
C LEU A 335 22.50 15.03 11.58
N PHE A 336 22.40 15.37 12.87
CA PHE A 336 21.87 16.63 13.35
C PHE A 336 22.95 17.36 14.17
N SER A 337 23.54 18.42 13.61
CA SER A 337 24.56 19.22 14.33
C SER A 337 24.24 20.71 14.18
N PRO A 338 24.04 21.47 15.29
CA PRO A 338 23.98 21.00 16.69
C PRO A 338 22.76 20.11 16.94
N ALA A 339 22.94 19.07 17.75
CA ALA A 339 21.89 18.12 18.09
C ALA A 339 21.22 18.50 19.42
N PRO A 340 19.88 18.24 19.59
CA PRO A 340 19.26 18.30 20.91
C PRO A 340 19.84 17.21 21.82
N ASN A 341 19.83 17.44 23.13
CA ASN A 341 20.26 16.43 24.10
C ASN A 341 19.32 15.21 24.08
N LYS A 342 18.03 15.47 23.94
CA LYS A 342 16.98 14.45 23.77
C LYS A 342 15.95 14.96 22.79
N VAL A 343 15.50 14.09 21.88
CA VAL A 343 14.39 14.38 20.98
C VAL A 343 13.09 13.89 21.63
N LYS A 344 12.25 14.81 22.03
CA LYS A 344 10.92 14.54 22.61
C LYS A 344 9.85 14.39 21.53
N SER A 345 10.03 15.09 20.42
CA SER A 345 9.19 14.97 19.25
C SER A 345 9.92 15.42 17.99
N ALA A 346 9.46 14.92 16.86
CA ALA A 346 10.03 15.21 15.56
C ALA A 346 8.91 15.40 14.53
N ILE A 347 9.02 16.44 13.71
CA ILE A 347 8.01 16.78 12.70
C ILE A 347 8.72 17.09 11.39
N TYR A 348 8.17 16.62 10.28
CA TYR A 348 8.55 17.02 8.94
C TYR A 348 7.49 17.95 8.33
N SER A 349 7.91 19.15 7.93
CA SER A 349 7.05 20.15 7.30
C SER A 349 7.21 20.13 5.79
N GLY A 350 6.49 19.29 5.09
CA GLY A 350 6.68 18.94 3.67
C GLY A 350 6.95 20.06 2.67
N GLY A 351 6.39 21.27 2.85
CA GLY A 351 6.47 22.35 1.85
C GLY A 351 7.87 22.92 1.62
N ASP A 352 8.66 23.10 2.69
CA ASP A 352 10.02 23.69 2.66
C ASP A 352 11.11 22.68 3.00
N SER A 353 10.77 21.39 3.03
CA SER A 353 11.66 20.29 3.45
C SER A 353 12.30 20.50 4.84
N ILE A 354 11.50 21.05 5.77
CA ILE A 354 11.97 21.39 7.13
C ILE A 354 11.72 20.22 8.07
N ILE A 355 12.74 19.88 8.85
CA ILE A 355 12.65 18.97 10.00
C ILE A 355 12.70 19.82 11.27
N LEU A 356 11.69 19.70 12.11
CA LEU A 356 11.66 20.28 13.45
C LEU A 356 11.90 19.18 14.48
N LEU A 357 12.92 19.34 15.30
CA LEU A 357 13.16 18.51 16.48
C LEU A 357 12.89 19.33 17.72
N PHE A 358 12.12 18.76 18.64
CA PHE A 358 11.77 19.39 19.88
C PHE A 358 12.45 18.70 21.05
N ASP A 359 13.11 19.49 21.88
CA ASP A 359 13.57 19.14 23.21
C ASP A 359 12.58 19.74 24.25
N GLU A 360 12.85 19.67 25.53
CA GLU A 360 11.91 20.05 26.61
C GLU A 360 11.37 21.48 26.51
N ASN A 361 12.14 22.43 26.02
CA ASN A 361 11.78 23.84 25.95
C ASN A 361 12.32 24.60 24.74
N GLN A 362 12.84 23.91 23.75
CA GLN A 362 13.40 24.52 22.54
C GLN A 362 13.06 23.69 21.30
N ALA A 363 13.00 24.40 20.16
CA ALA A 363 12.90 23.82 18.85
C ALA A 363 14.25 23.93 18.12
N PHE A 364 14.57 22.92 17.36
CA PHE A 364 15.71 22.85 16.44
C PHE A 364 15.17 22.71 15.03
N GLU A 365 15.66 23.51 14.10
CA GLU A 365 15.20 23.47 12.71
C GLU A 365 16.33 23.06 11.78
N TYR A 366 16.01 22.13 10.88
CA TYR A 366 16.94 21.64 9.86
C TYR A 366 16.25 21.61 8.51
N LYS A 367 17.01 21.79 7.44
CA LYS A 367 16.57 21.55 6.06
C LYS A 367 17.02 20.16 5.61
N PHE A 368 16.07 19.39 5.11
CA PHE A 368 16.32 18.11 4.49
C PHE A 368 16.52 18.29 2.97
N ASN A 369 17.66 17.84 2.45
CA ASN A 369 17.90 17.81 1.01
C ASN A 369 17.58 16.42 0.47
N GLU A 370 16.43 16.29 -0.21
CA GLU A 370 15.95 15.01 -0.74
C GLU A 370 16.90 14.39 -1.75
N GLN A 371 17.55 15.20 -2.61
CA GLN A 371 18.45 14.71 -3.66
C GLN A 371 19.75 14.12 -3.11
N LYS A 372 20.23 14.66 -1.99
CA LYS A 372 21.50 14.25 -1.35
C LYS A 372 21.31 13.41 -0.10
N SER A 373 20.05 13.25 0.36
CA SER A 373 19.71 12.64 1.64
C SER A 373 20.51 13.21 2.82
N THR A 374 20.70 14.54 2.82
CA THR A 374 21.48 15.24 3.84
C THR A 374 20.61 16.21 4.63
N VAL A 375 21.00 16.42 5.89
CA VAL A 375 20.33 17.35 6.82
C VAL A 375 21.26 18.52 7.08
N VAL A 376 20.74 19.74 6.95
CA VAL A 376 21.52 20.98 7.18
C VAL A 376 20.81 21.83 8.23
N HIS A 377 21.53 22.21 9.26
CA HIS A 377 21.02 23.08 10.34
C HIS A 377 20.63 24.48 9.82
N VAL A 378 19.50 24.99 10.28
CA VAL A 378 19.05 26.35 9.95
C VAL A 378 19.64 27.34 10.92
N HIS A 379 20.28 28.38 10.40
CA HIS A 379 20.91 29.42 11.23
C HIS A 379 19.88 30.12 12.12
N GLY A 380 20.26 30.35 13.39
CA GLY A 380 19.40 30.99 14.38
C GLY A 380 18.65 30.02 15.29
N TYR A 381 18.78 28.73 15.10
CA TYR A 381 18.30 27.69 15.99
C TYR A 381 19.46 27.09 16.82
N PRO A 382 19.21 26.46 17.99
CA PRO A 382 17.89 26.27 18.61
C PRO A 382 17.28 27.55 19.17
N LYS A 383 15.95 27.61 19.18
CA LYS A 383 15.18 28.68 19.78
C LYS A 383 14.36 28.13 20.94
N LYS A 384 14.40 28.87 22.09
CA LYS A 384 13.42 28.64 23.14
C LYS A 384 12.07 29.16 22.66
N TRP A 385 11.02 28.36 22.81
CA TRP A 385 9.68 28.87 22.52
C TRP A 385 9.25 29.95 23.53
N GLN A 386 8.56 30.95 23.01
CA GLN A 386 7.97 32.00 23.82
C GLN A 386 6.56 31.56 24.23
N ILE A 387 6.37 31.28 25.50
CA ILE A 387 5.06 31.15 26.13
C ILE A 387 4.74 32.52 26.75
N SER A 388 3.49 32.99 26.62
CA SER A 388 3.08 34.25 27.26
C SER A 388 3.35 34.19 28.76
N GLU A 389 3.84 35.30 29.36
CA GLU A 389 4.23 35.35 30.76
C GLU A 389 3.11 34.97 31.76
N GLU A 390 1.85 34.93 31.28
CA GLU A 390 0.68 34.55 32.09
C GLU A 390 0.50 33.01 32.21
N ASP A 391 1.30 32.21 31.50
CA ASP A 391 1.07 30.76 31.35
C ASP A 391 2.30 29.87 31.67
N GLU A 392 3.01 30.16 32.77
CA GLU A 392 4.07 29.27 33.31
C GLU A 392 3.59 27.83 33.60
N THR A 393 2.30 27.57 33.41
CA THR A 393 1.65 26.31 33.78
C THR A 393 1.64 25.25 32.66
N PHE A 394 2.21 25.52 31.46
CA PHE A 394 2.23 24.52 30.38
C PHE A 394 3.06 23.29 30.77
N GLY A 395 4.19 23.49 31.39
CA GLY A 395 5.09 22.43 31.83
C GLY A 395 5.96 21.87 30.70
N PRO A 396 6.77 20.85 31.00
CA PRO A 396 7.65 20.23 30.00
C PRO A 396 6.90 19.59 28.86
N LEU A 397 7.50 19.61 27.67
CA LEU A 397 6.99 18.95 26.49
C LEU A 397 6.93 17.43 26.68
N ARG A 398 5.81 16.84 26.29
CA ARG A 398 5.67 15.39 26.14
C ARG A 398 5.83 14.97 24.67
N SER A 399 5.07 15.57 23.77
CA SER A 399 5.15 15.30 22.34
C SER A 399 4.61 16.46 21.50
N ALA A 400 4.82 16.40 20.20
CA ALA A 400 4.19 17.28 19.23
C ALA A 400 3.90 16.51 17.93
N PHE A 401 2.90 16.97 17.19
CA PHE A 401 2.57 16.42 15.89
C PHE A 401 1.99 17.49 14.97
N LYS A 402 2.06 17.24 13.66
CA LYS A 402 1.42 18.09 12.67
C LYS A 402 0.04 17.54 12.33
N ALA A 403 -1.00 18.32 12.56
CA ALA A 403 -2.36 17.99 12.18
C ALA A 403 -2.57 18.14 10.65
N PRO A 404 -3.57 17.50 10.04
CA PRO A 404 -3.85 17.59 8.60
C PRO A 404 -4.13 19.02 8.11
N ASP A 405 -4.61 19.90 8.96
CA ASP A 405 -4.82 21.33 8.67
C ASP A 405 -3.52 22.17 8.69
N GLY A 406 -2.39 21.50 8.91
CA GLY A 406 -1.05 22.10 8.91
C GLY A 406 -0.61 22.68 10.26
N ARG A 407 -1.48 22.71 11.27
CA ARG A 407 -1.11 23.19 12.62
C ARG A 407 -0.15 22.22 13.30
N ILE A 408 0.85 22.76 13.98
CA ILE A 408 1.71 21.98 14.87
C ILE A 408 1.13 22.01 16.27
N VAL A 409 0.65 20.88 16.70
CA VAL A 409 0.07 20.67 18.02
C VAL A 409 1.15 20.18 18.96
N VAL A 410 1.29 20.84 20.10
CA VAL A 410 2.29 20.54 21.12
C VAL A 410 1.56 20.11 22.39
N ILE A 411 2.01 19.03 23.02
CA ILE A 411 1.37 18.43 24.19
C ILE A 411 2.36 18.42 25.35
N SER A 412 1.94 18.95 26.49
CA SER A 412 2.75 18.91 27.73
C SER A 412 2.54 17.61 28.51
N ILE A 413 3.42 17.36 29.46
CA ILE A 413 3.30 16.24 30.42
C ILE A 413 1.98 16.32 31.23
N SER A 414 1.46 17.52 31.44
CA SER A 414 0.18 17.75 32.12
C SER A 414 -1.05 17.68 31.22
N ASN A 415 -0.94 17.14 30.00
CA ASN A 415 -2.02 17.05 29.00
C ASN A 415 -2.57 18.41 28.52
N ARG A 416 -1.84 19.50 28.70
CA ARG A 416 -2.19 20.78 28.08
C ARG A 416 -1.73 20.81 26.63
N ILE A 417 -2.46 21.55 25.80
CA ILE A 417 -2.18 21.67 24.37
C ILE A 417 -1.78 23.10 24.04
N GLY A 418 -0.76 23.24 23.21
CA GLY A 418 -0.41 24.48 22.54
C GLY A 418 -0.36 24.30 21.02
N ILE A 419 -0.57 25.38 20.30
CA ILE A 419 -0.34 25.46 18.86
C ILE A 419 0.98 26.23 18.65
N TYR A 420 1.98 25.54 18.13
CA TYR A 420 3.27 26.12 17.83
C TYR A 420 3.26 26.81 16.47
N ASN A 421 3.76 28.04 16.43
CA ASN A 421 3.92 28.82 15.21
C ASN A 421 5.41 28.89 14.82
N GLU A 422 5.75 28.25 13.71
CA GLU A 422 7.13 28.18 13.19
C GLU A 422 7.69 29.58 12.83
N LYS A 423 6.84 30.53 12.38
CA LYS A 423 7.30 31.82 11.85
C LYS A 423 7.89 32.73 12.93
N ASP A 424 7.26 32.77 14.08
CA ASP A 424 7.66 33.64 15.19
C ASP A 424 8.15 32.88 16.43
N ASN A 425 8.19 31.55 16.36
CA ASN A 425 8.57 30.65 17.43
C ASN A 425 7.72 30.85 18.70
N SER A 426 6.44 31.22 18.54
CA SER A 426 5.48 31.38 19.60
C SER A 426 4.62 30.16 19.81
N MET A 427 4.02 30.06 21.00
CA MET A 427 3.08 29.01 21.32
C MET A 427 1.79 29.62 21.86
N ASN A 428 0.68 29.31 21.19
CA ASN A 428 -0.65 29.69 21.64
C ASN A 428 -1.27 28.54 22.43
N LEU A 429 -1.45 28.72 23.73
CA LEU A 429 -2.03 27.70 24.59
C LEU A 429 -3.55 27.63 24.40
N LEU A 430 -4.06 26.38 24.33
CA LEU A 430 -5.49 26.13 24.33
C LEU A 430 -5.99 25.92 25.76
N THR A 431 -7.18 26.43 26.05
CA THR A 431 -7.77 26.38 27.40
C THR A 431 -8.15 24.99 27.87
N ASP A 432 -8.35 24.07 26.88
CA ASP A 432 -8.85 22.72 27.10
C ASP A 432 -7.75 21.69 26.86
N GLY A 433 -7.86 20.50 27.50
CA GLY A 433 -6.88 19.42 27.38
C GLY A 433 -7.03 18.60 26.09
N LEU A 434 -6.08 17.65 25.89
CA LEU A 434 -5.97 16.81 24.70
C LEU A 434 -7.31 16.14 24.31
N ASN A 435 -7.97 15.50 25.26
CA ASN A 435 -9.19 14.72 25.00
C ASN A 435 -10.39 15.53 24.49
N LYS A 436 -10.39 16.86 24.68
CA LYS A 436 -11.45 17.73 24.17
C LYS A 436 -11.24 18.09 22.70
N HIS A 437 -9.98 18.31 22.30
CA HIS A 437 -9.63 18.69 20.93
C HIS A 437 -9.39 17.46 20.03
N PHE A 438 -8.87 16.38 20.63
CA PHE A 438 -8.56 15.14 19.95
C PHE A 438 -9.08 13.94 20.77
N PRO A 439 -10.41 13.71 20.81
CA PRO A 439 -11.00 12.58 21.51
C PRO A 439 -10.40 11.24 21.09
N TYR A 440 -10.20 10.35 22.06
CA TYR A 440 -9.63 8.99 21.87
C TYR A 440 -8.17 8.93 21.40
N MET A 441 -7.49 10.06 21.22
CA MET A 441 -6.05 10.06 20.93
C MET A 441 -5.27 9.55 22.15
N PRO A 442 -4.34 8.60 21.97
CA PRO A 442 -3.47 8.15 23.06
C PRO A 442 -2.68 9.30 23.67
N GLU A 443 -2.58 9.32 25.00
CA GLU A 443 -1.89 10.41 25.70
C GLU A 443 -0.36 10.40 25.47
N ASP A 444 0.23 9.20 25.22
CA ASP A 444 1.67 8.99 25.02
C ASP A 444 2.09 8.95 23.55
N VAL A 445 1.33 9.64 22.67
CA VAL A 445 1.69 9.72 21.24
C VAL A 445 3.08 10.32 21.05
N LEU A 446 3.93 9.65 20.28
CA LEU A 446 5.32 10.04 19.98
C LEU A 446 5.47 10.79 18.65
N GLY A 447 4.51 10.64 17.77
CA GLY A 447 4.49 11.27 16.44
C GLY A 447 3.55 10.54 15.50
N PHE A 448 3.41 11.11 14.32
CA PHE A 448 2.58 10.59 13.26
C PHE A 448 3.36 10.44 11.95
N ILE A 449 2.95 9.48 11.16
CA ILE A 449 3.31 9.40 9.74
C ILE A 449 2.05 9.58 8.92
N ASP A 450 2.14 10.38 7.86
CA ASP A 450 1.02 10.60 6.96
C ASP A 450 0.76 9.35 6.13
N ILE A 451 -0.48 8.88 6.17
CA ILE A 451 -0.94 7.83 5.27
C ILE A 451 -1.95 8.39 4.31
N ASN A 452 -2.90 9.18 4.79
CA ASN A 452 -3.98 9.73 3.98
C ASN A 452 -4.57 11.01 4.60
N TYR A 453 -5.30 11.80 3.80
CA TYR A 453 -6.09 12.93 4.26
C TYR A 453 -7.01 12.53 5.42
N GLY A 454 -6.81 13.19 6.56
CA GLY A 454 -7.62 13.00 7.73
C GLY A 454 -7.28 11.77 8.58
N THR A 455 -6.53 10.79 8.06
CA THR A 455 -6.06 9.62 8.82
C THR A 455 -4.55 9.58 8.84
N GLN A 456 -3.98 9.54 10.04
CA GLN A 456 -2.54 9.39 10.24
C GLN A 456 -2.26 8.15 11.09
N ILE A 457 -1.15 7.47 10.85
CA ILE A 457 -0.65 6.44 11.76
C ILE A 457 0.14 7.13 12.86
N GLY A 458 -0.36 7.00 14.06
CA GLY A 458 0.29 7.44 15.27
C GLY A 458 1.06 6.30 15.95
N PHE A 459 2.10 6.69 16.66
CA PHE A 459 2.94 5.79 17.42
C PHE A 459 2.92 6.22 18.88
N THR A 460 2.80 5.24 19.77
CA THR A 460 3.09 5.39 21.20
C THR A 460 4.40 4.69 21.54
N SER A 461 4.80 4.67 22.78
CA SER A 461 5.98 3.92 23.21
C SER A 461 5.86 2.40 23.00
N THR A 462 4.64 1.87 22.86
CA THR A 462 4.36 0.43 22.79
C THR A 462 3.49 0.00 21.62
N ASP A 463 2.63 0.87 21.13
CA ASP A 463 1.58 0.53 20.18
C ASP A 463 1.58 1.46 18.97
N VAL A 464 0.98 0.98 17.90
CA VAL A 464 0.68 1.74 16.67
C VAL A 464 -0.83 1.84 16.54
N PHE A 465 -1.32 3.00 16.15
CA PHE A 465 -2.75 3.27 16.00
C PHE A 465 -3.02 4.11 14.75
N ALA A 466 -4.18 3.93 14.14
CA ALA A 466 -4.71 4.86 13.15
C ALA A 466 -5.55 5.92 13.86
N TYR A 467 -5.42 7.19 13.47
CA TYR A 467 -6.23 8.27 14.00
C TYR A 467 -6.88 9.07 12.89
N HIS A 468 -8.19 9.16 12.93
CA HIS A 468 -9.01 9.89 11.95
C HIS A 468 -9.34 11.28 12.50
N PHE A 469 -8.67 12.29 11.98
CA PHE A 469 -8.80 13.66 12.48
C PHE A 469 -10.19 14.29 12.30
N GLU A 470 -10.94 13.88 11.28
CA GLU A 470 -12.30 14.40 11.04
C GLU A 470 -13.35 13.77 11.95
N THR A 471 -13.24 12.46 12.19
CA THR A 471 -14.21 11.71 13.00
C THR A 471 -13.76 11.51 14.44
N HIS A 472 -12.51 11.85 14.74
CA HIS A 472 -11.84 11.59 16.02
C HIS A 472 -11.85 10.11 16.44
N ALA A 473 -11.91 9.19 15.47
CA ALA A 473 -11.83 7.77 15.73
C ALA A 473 -10.37 7.31 15.86
N ALA A 474 -10.08 6.46 16.83
CA ALA A 474 -8.79 5.82 17.01
C ALA A 474 -8.94 4.30 16.92
N GLU A 475 -8.08 3.64 16.15
CA GLU A 475 -8.03 2.19 15.99
C GLU A 475 -6.63 1.68 16.35
N ASN A 476 -6.54 0.72 17.27
CA ASN A 476 -5.27 0.09 17.62
C ASN A 476 -4.85 -0.89 16.53
N LEU A 477 -3.69 -0.68 15.94
CA LEU A 477 -3.11 -1.51 14.88
C LEU A 477 -2.14 -2.57 15.40
N GLY A 478 -1.87 -2.60 16.71
CA GLY A 478 -0.99 -3.58 17.35
C GLY A 478 0.31 -2.99 17.90
N LYS A 479 1.25 -3.87 18.24
CA LYS A 479 2.50 -3.47 18.87
C LYS A 479 3.47 -2.83 17.88
N ILE A 480 4.18 -1.77 18.32
CA ILE A 480 5.16 -1.03 17.51
C ILE A 480 6.27 -1.95 16.97
N GLN A 481 6.69 -2.94 17.73
CA GLN A 481 7.69 -3.93 17.37
C GLN A 481 7.28 -4.70 16.10
N ASN A 482 6.03 -5.11 16.00
CA ASN A 482 5.50 -5.81 14.82
C ASN A 482 5.45 -4.90 13.58
N HIS A 483 5.26 -3.59 13.78
CA HIS A 483 5.20 -2.61 12.70
C HIS A 483 6.59 -2.17 12.20
N LEU A 484 7.61 -2.24 13.04
CA LEU A 484 9.00 -1.93 12.69
C LEU A 484 9.85 -3.18 12.38
N ASN A 485 9.19 -4.35 12.30
CA ASN A 485 9.81 -5.65 11.97
C ASN A 485 10.98 -6.00 12.90
N CYS A 486 10.75 -5.78 14.18
CA CYS A 486 11.70 -6.16 15.23
C CYS A 486 11.45 -7.57 15.78
#